data_51f3191e9e02b19c1c163b77c90759ea
#
_entry.id   51f3191e9e02b19c1c163b77c90759ea
#
_cell.length_a   1.000
_cell.length_b   1.000
_cell.length_c   1.000
_cell.angle_alpha   90.00
_cell.angle_beta   90.00
_cell.angle_gamma   90.00
#
_symmetry.space_group_name_H-M   'P 1'
#
loop_
_entity.id
_entity.type
_entity.pdbx_description
1 polymer ?
#
loop_
_entity_poly.entity_id
_entity_poly.type
_entity_poly.pdbx_seq_one_letter_code
_entity_poly.pdbx_strand_id
1 'polypeptide(L)'
;MCIRDSPYITVPAAEYLVSKGIKLVGMDSPMIGDPNDGISSVGADLVLPDYKFSEAGIPIILGLVNLSSLPEKFFFTAFPLKLHNGEGSPCRATAITF
;
A
#
# COMPACT_ATOMS: atom_id res chain seq x y z
N MET A 1 -11.66 0.79 14.55
CA MET A 1 -10.24 0.40 14.52
C MET A 1 -9.38 1.58 14.89
N CYS A 2 -8.48 1.41 15.84
CA CYS A 2 -7.53 2.47 16.18
C CYS A 2 -6.40 2.45 15.14
N ILE A 3 -6.14 3.58 14.48
CA ILE A 3 -5.07 3.67 13.48
C ILE A 3 -3.71 3.31 14.08
N ARG A 4 -3.48 3.67 15.34
CA ARG A 4 -2.21 3.41 16.03
C ARG A 4 -1.88 1.93 16.21
N ASP A 5 -2.88 1.06 16.18
CA ASP A 5 -2.71 -0.38 16.35
C ASP A 5 -2.74 -1.13 15.01
N SER A 6 -2.80 -0.41 13.87
CA SER A 6 -2.83 -1.03 12.56
C SER A 6 -1.47 -1.64 12.20
N PRO A 7 -1.45 -2.82 11.56
CA PRO A 7 -0.22 -3.35 10.99
C PRO A 7 0.38 -2.39 9.97
N TYR A 8 1.69 -2.39 9.86
CA TYR A 8 2.39 -1.52 8.92
C TYR A 8 3.63 -2.20 8.36
N ILE A 9 4.17 -1.62 7.28
CA ILE A 9 5.41 -2.05 6.65
C ILE A 9 6.51 -1.09 7.08
N THR A 10 7.63 -1.63 7.55
CA THR A 10 8.80 -0.82 7.89
C THR A 10 9.57 -0.42 6.63
N VAL A 11 10.42 0.61 6.74
CA VAL A 11 11.26 1.03 5.61
C VAL A 11 12.17 -0.11 5.11
N PRO A 12 12.86 -0.87 5.98
CA PRO A 12 13.66 -2.01 5.50
C PRO A 12 12.81 -3.07 4.80
N ALA A 13 11.58 -3.33 5.26
CA ALA A 13 10.67 -4.26 4.59
C ALA A 13 10.27 -3.75 3.22
N ALA A 14 9.98 -2.45 3.08
CA ALA A 14 9.67 -1.85 1.80
C ALA A 14 10.85 -1.95 0.82
N GLU A 15 12.05 -1.68 1.29
CA GLU A 15 13.25 -1.82 0.48
C GLU A 15 13.44 -3.26 0.00
N TYR A 16 13.20 -4.23 0.87
CA TYR A 16 13.26 -5.64 0.51
C TYR A 16 12.26 -5.99 -0.59
N LEU A 17 11.02 -5.56 -0.44
CA LEU A 17 9.96 -5.82 -1.43
C LEU A 17 10.30 -5.18 -2.78
N VAL A 18 10.78 -3.94 -2.78
CA VAL A 18 11.20 -3.25 -3.99
C VAL A 18 12.34 -4.03 -4.67
N SER A 19 13.29 -4.56 -3.90
CA SER A 19 14.41 -5.33 -4.44
C SER A 19 13.95 -6.65 -5.09
N LYS A 20 12.80 -7.18 -4.69
CA LYS A 20 12.23 -8.39 -5.27
C LYS A 20 11.48 -8.15 -6.58
N GLY A 21 11.35 -6.90 -7.01
CA GLY A 21 10.72 -6.55 -8.25
C GLY A 21 9.20 -6.69 -8.25
N ILE A 22 8.55 -6.49 -7.11
CA ILE A 22 7.09 -6.50 -7.05
C ILE A 22 6.53 -5.36 -7.89
N LYS A 23 5.31 -5.51 -8.41
CA LYS A 23 4.69 -4.54 -9.29
C LYS A 23 3.55 -3.78 -8.65
N LEU A 24 3.06 -4.26 -7.51
CA LEU A 24 1.95 -3.64 -6.79
C LEU A 24 2.00 -4.13 -5.35
N VAL A 25 1.61 -3.27 -4.41
CA VAL A 25 1.44 -3.64 -3.01
C VAL A 25 0.03 -3.28 -2.57
N GLY A 26 -0.62 -4.20 -1.86
CA GLY A 26 -1.96 -3.99 -1.34
C GLY A 26 -2.06 -4.43 0.11
N MET A 27 -2.82 -3.68 0.90
CA MET A 27 -3.00 -3.95 2.32
C MET A 27 -4.44 -3.68 2.73
N ASP A 28 -4.86 -4.33 3.80
CA ASP A 28 -6.15 -4.06 4.45
C ASP A 28 -6.05 -2.91 5.48
N SER A 29 -4.86 -2.41 5.74
CA SER A 29 -4.60 -1.28 6.61
C SER A 29 -4.94 0.05 5.92
N PRO A 30 -5.34 1.09 6.68
CA PRO A 30 -5.55 2.42 6.11
C PRO A 30 -4.26 3.16 5.76
N MET A 31 -3.11 2.67 6.25
CA MET A 31 -1.80 3.27 5.99
C MET A 31 -0.78 2.18 5.74
N ILE A 32 0.21 2.46 4.91
CA ILE A 32 1.26 1.49 4.64
C ILE A 32 2.38 1.54 5.69
N GLY A 33 2.73 2.71 6.18
CA GLY A 33 3.77 2.91 7.19
C GLY A 33 3.21 2.98 8.60
N ASP A 34 4.12 3.14 9.57
CA ASP A 34 3.76 3.28 10.98
C ASP A 34 2.96 4.57 11.18
N PRO A 35 1.71 4.49 11.64
CA PRO A 35 0.90 5.68 11.87
C PRO A 35 1.45 6.61 12.94
N ASN A 36 2.37 6.13 13.77
CA ASN A 36 2.98 6.95 14.81
C ASN A 36 4.17 7.77 14.30
N ASP A 37 4.81 7.36 13.23
CA ASP A 37 5.98 8.07 12.70
C ASP A 37 5.62 9.35 11.95
N GLY A 38 4.43 9.41 11.36
CA GLY A 38 4.02 10.54 10.53
C GLY A 38 3.49 11.74 11.29
N ILE A 39 3.20 11.61 12.58
CA ILE A 39 2.50 12.65 13.35
C ILE A 39 3.48 13.63 14.00
N SER A 40 4.69 13.22 14.28
CA SER A 40 5.66 14.02 15.05
C SER A 40 6.68 14.77 14.20
N SER A 41 6.70 14.57 12.91
CA SER A 41 7.73 15.15 12.07
C SER A 41 7.13 15.99 10.97
N VAL A 42 6.79 17.19 11.33
CA VAL A 42 6.66 18.29 10.38
C VAL A 42 8.06 18.69 9.95
N GLY A 43 8.70 17.89 9.14
CA GLY A 43 10.06 18.17 8.70
C GLY A 43 10.57 17.06 7.82
N ALA A 44 10.67 17.35 6.72
CA ALA A 44 11.30 17.08 5.44
C ALA A 44 12.05 15.74 5.20
N ASP A 45 12.47 14.97 6.18
CA ASP A 45 13.40 13.86 5.93
C ASP A 45 12.90 12.48 6.33
N LEU A 46 11.59 12.32 6.47
CA LEU A 46 11.01 11.02 6.72
C LEU A 46 10.88 10.24 5.42
N VAL A 47 11.78 9.31 5.25
CA VAL A 47 11.65 8.32 4.19
C VAL A 47 10.60 7.30 4.65
N LEU A 48 9.36 7.58 4.34
CA LEU A 48 8.26 6.68 4.64
C LEU A 48 8.29 5.47 3.68
N PRO A 49 7.78 4.30 4.10
CA PRO A 49 7.73 3.14 3.20
C PRO A 49 6.98 3.40 1.91
N ASP A 50 5.91 4.19 1.95
CA ASP A 50 5.15 4.56 0.75
C ASP A 50 5.99 5.37 -0.23
N TYR A 51 6.92 6.19 0.25
CA TYR A 51 7.85 6.89 -0.61
C TYR A 51 8.76 5.90 -1.37
N LYS A 52 9.23 4.86 -0.70
CA LYS A 52 10.06 3.83 -1.34
C LYS A 52 9.31 3.14 -2.49
N PHE A 53 8.04 2.83 -2.30
CA PHE A 53 7.23 2.23 -3.35
C PHE A 53 6.96 3.23 -4.49
N SER A 54 6.63 4.47 -4.16
CA SER A 54 6.35 5.51 -5.15
C SER A 54 7.58 5.82 -6.01
N GLU A 55 8.75 5.90 -5.39
CA GLU A 55 10.01 6.14 -6.10
C GLU A 55 10.32 5.01 -7.08
N ALA A 56 9.97 3.78 -6.74
CA ALA A 56 10.16 2.62 -7.60
C ALA A 56 9.04 2.45 -8.64
N GLY A 57 8.03 3.33 -8.65
CA GLY A 57 6.90 3.22 -9.57
C GLY A 57 5.91 2.12 -9.22
N ILE A 58 5.83 1.73 -7.96
CA ILE A 58 4.95 0.65 -7.50
C ILE A 58 3.67 1.26 -6.92
N PRO A 59 2.49 0.97 -7.51
CA PRO A 59 1.22 1.45 -6.97
C PRO A 59 0.92 0.81 -5.61
N ILE A 60 0.22 1.56 -4.76
CA ILE A 60 -0.18 1.14 -3.43
C ILE A 60 -1.70 1.16 -3.34
N ILE A 61 -2.30 0.07 -2.87
CA ILE A 61 -3.74 -0.02 -2.62
C ILE A 61 -3.94 -0.26 -1.13
N LEU A 62 -4.74 0.59 -0.51
CA LEU A 62 -5.02 0.54 0.93
C LEU A 62 -6.49 0.24 1.18
N GLY A 63 -6.78 -0.26 2.38
CA GLY A 63 -8.16 -0.51 2.79
C GLY A 63 -8.82 -1.67 2.08
N LEU A 64 -8.07 -2.65 1.63
CA LEU A 64 -8.63 -3.85 1.02
C LEU A 64 -9.40 -4.66 2.05
N VAL A 65 -10.44 -5.35 1.59
CA VAL A 65 -11.26 -6.23 2.44
C VAL A 65 -11.26 -7.65 1.88
N ASN A 66 -11.66 -8.61 2.70
CA ASN A 66 -11.80 -10.02 2.31
C ASN A 66 -10.49 -10.70 1.90
N LEU A 67 -9.34 -10.19 2.36
CA LEU A 67 -8.06 -10.80 2.02
C LEU A 67 -7.89 -12.20 2.60
N SER A 68 -8.48 -12.47 3.76
CA SER A 68 -8.35 -13.76 4.43
C SER A 68 -8.99 -14.92 3.65
N SER A 69 -9.90 -14.64 2.72
CA SER A 69 -10.56 -15.65 1.91
C SER A 69 -9.80 -15.96 0.62
N LEU A 70 -8.69 -15.26 0.33
CA LEU A 70 -7.95 -15.44 -0.90
C LEU A 70 -6.99 -16.63 -0.81
N PRO A 71 -6.84 -17.40 -1.90
CA PRO A 71 -5.76 -18.38 -1.99
C PRO A 71 -4.41 -17.68 -2.14
N GLU A 72 -3.34 -18.45 -2.05
CA GLU A 72 -1.99 -17.94 -2.22
C GLU A 72 -1.76 -17.31 -3.59
N LYS A 73 -2.40 -17.85 -4.62
CA LYS A 73 -2.28 -17.36 -5.99
C LYS A 73 -3.65 -17.09 -6.57
N PHE A 74 -3.81 -15.94 -7.20
CA PHE A 74 -5.06 -15.51 -7.83
C PHE A 74 -4.74 -14.45 -8.87
N PHE A 75 -5.68 -14.20 -9.78
CA PHE A 75 -5.57 -13.10 -10.73
C PHE A 75 -6.18 -11.86 -10.10
N PHE A 76 -5.42 -10.79 -10.04
CA PHE A 76 -5.85 -9.54 -9.37
C PHE A 76 -6.03 -8.45 -10.40
N THR A 77 -7.12 -7.69 -10.26
CA THR A 77 -7.37 -6.48 -11.04
C THR A 77 -7.81 -5.35 -10.11
N ALA A 78 -7.43 -4.13 -10.48
CA ALA A 78 -7.88 -2.94 -9.77
C ALA A 78 -8.10 -1.82 -10.80
N PHE A 79 -9.24 -1.14 -10.69
CA PHE A 79 -9.62 -0.09 -11.63
C PHE A 79 -9.78 1.24 -10.86
N PRO A 80 -8.76 2.10 -10.86
CA PRO A 80 -8.87 3.43 -10.30
C PRO A 80 -9.69 4.34 -11.20
N LEU A 81 -10.15 5.46 -10.64
CA LEU A 81 -10.77 6.52 -11.45
C LEU A 81 -9.69 7.23 -12.25
N LYS A 82 -10.04 7.62 -13.48
CA LYS A 82 -9.14 8.36 -14.35
C LYS A 82 -9.22 9.85 -14.01
N LEU A 83 -8.49 10.25 -12.96
CA LEU A 83 -8.44 11.63 -12.51
C LEU A 83 -7.23 12.34 -13.12
N HIS A 84 -7.48 13.53 -13.67
CA HIS A 84 -6.40 14.33 -14.25
C HIS A 84 -5.51 14.90 -13.13
N ASN A 85 -4.22 14.60 -13.17
CA ASN A 85 -3.23 15.02 -12.17
C ASN A 85 -3.58 14.61 -10.73
N GLY A 86 -4.39 13.55 -10.57
CA GLY A 86 -4.74 13.03 -9.25
C GLY A 86 -3.59 12.21 -8.65
N GLU A 87 -3.38 12.37 -7.35
CA GLU A 87 -2.38 11.59 -6.60
C GLU A 87 -2.90 10.22 -6.19
N GLY A 88 -4.19 10.07 -6.10
CA GLY A 88 -4.84 8.83 -5.73
C GLY A 88 -6.33 8.88 -6.05
N SER A 89 -6.98 7.74 -5.97
CA SER A 89 -8.43 7.64 -6.19
C SER A 89 -8.98 6.40 -5.52
N PRO A 90 -10.29 6.36 -5.25
CA PRO A 90 -10.94 5.08 -4.98
C PRO A 90 -10.72 4.12 -6.15
N CYS A 91 -10.66 2.83 -5.85
CA CYS A 91 -10.56 1.84 -6.91
C CYS A 91 -11.45 0.63 -6.62
N ARG A 92 -11.82 -0.07 -7.67
CA ARG A 92 -12.50 -1.35 -7.58
C ARG A 92 -11.45 -2.45 -7.68
N ALA A 93 -11.18 -3.11 -6.56
CA ALA A 93 -10.22 -4.21 -6.51
C ALA A 93 -10.98 -5.54 -6.55
N THR A 94 -10.58 -6.43 -7.44
CA THR A 94 -11.20 -7.74 -7.58
C THR A 94 -10.13 -8.82 -7.71
N ALA A 95 -10.45 -10.00 -7.19
CA ALA A 95 -9.60 -11.18 -7.33
C ALA A 95 -10.39 -12.29 -8.02
N ILE A 96 -9.79 -12.91 -9.03
CA ILE A 96 -10.35 -14.04 -9.73
C ILE A 96 -9.57 -15.28 -9.30
N THR A 97 -10.28 -16.24 -8.72
CA THR A 97 -9.69 -17.51 -8.28
C THR A 97 -9.99 -18.62 -9.28
N PHE A 98 -9.12 -19.59 -9.33
CA PHE A 98 -9.31 -20.73 -10.24
C PHE A 98 -9.60 -22.01 -9.47
#